data_68b85f28e3c8c776b05e4d2952750e47
#
_entry.id   68b85f28e3c8c776b05e4d2952750e47
#
_cell.length_a   1.000
_cell.length_b   1.000
_cell.length_c   1.000
_cell.angle_alpha   90.00
_cell.angle_beta   90.00
_cell.angle_gamma   90.00
#
_symmetry.space_group_name_H-M   'P 1'
#
loop_
_entity.id
_entity.type
_entity.pdbx_description
1 polymer ?
#
loop_
_entity_poly.entity_id
_entity_poly.type
_entity_poly.pdbx_seq_one_letter_code
_entity_poly.pdbx_strand_id
1 'polypeptide(L)'
;LATVATLGPLLPLLGRAAESLRVRPIPASGELLPVIGLGTSRTHDIRVDGPDMQALLDVLRVFVEGGAKVIDTAPSYGNADRVVGELIQRRDVRGQVFLATKVSATGRERGLAQIEKSFETLQTDMIDLIQVHNLQDTRTQLGLLRELKEQGRIRYIGVTHYVESAHDRLLEVLKQEPVDFVQFNYSVSERNAEKRLLPYCADNGIATLINRPFTRGNLLSRVKGKPLPIWASDVDATSWAQLLLKFILAEPAVTTVIPATSNPRYMADNILAGQDRLPDARQREMIVEAFQ
;
A
#
# COMPACT_ATOMS: atom_id res chain seq x y z
N LEU A 1 8.98 -41.25 56.13
CA LEU A 1 9.66 -40.87 54.88
C LEU A 1 8.74 -39.92 54.11
N ALA A 2 9.01 -38.62 54.19
CA ALA A 2 8.26 -37.58 53.44
C ALA A 2 9.05 -37.22 52.18
N THR A 3 8.42 -37.42 51.02
CA THR A 3 9.00 -37.08 49.71
C THR A 3 8.77 -35.59 49.43
N VAL A 4 9.84 -34.81 49.36
CA VAL A 4 9.81 -33.43 48.97
C VAL A 4 9.87 -33.36 47.45
N ALA A 5 8.79 -32.89 46.82
CA ALA A 5 8.76 -32.59 45.40
C ALA A 5 9.37 -31.20 45.17
N THR A 6 10.51 -31.14 44.51
CA THR A 6 11.13 -29.88 44.07
C THR A 6 10.42 -29.40 42.82
N LEU A 7 9.68 -28.27 42.93
CA LEU A 7 9.22 -27.50 41.78
C LEU A 7 10.43 -26.80 41.15
N GLY A 8 10.74 -27.18 39.91
CA GLY A 8 11.71 -26.47 39.07
C GLY A 8 11.18 -25.10 38.65
N PRO A 9 12.07 -24.11 38.43
CA PRO A 9 11.64 -22.75 38.04
C PRO A 9 10.97 -22.78 36.66
N LEU A 10 9.72 -22.28 36.60
CA LEU A 10 9.06 -21.89 35.34
C LEU A 10 9.87 -20.73 34.75
N LEU A 11 10.62 -20.99 33.69
CA LEU A 11 11.16 -19.92 32.84
C LEU A 11 9.97 -19.19 32.19
N PRO A 12 9.90 -17.85 32.32
CA PRO A 12 8.89 -17.10 31.58
C PRO A 12 9.19 -17.29 30.09
N LEU A 13 8.20 -17.75 29.32
CA LEU A 13 8.18 -17.57 27.87
C LEU A 13 8.29 -16.07 27.62
N LEU A 14 9.49 -15.59 27.28
CA LEU A 14 9.73 -14.27 26.75
C LEU A 14 8.91 -14.20 25.46
N GLY A 15 7.71 -13.64 25.53
CA GLY A 15 6.95 -13.25 24.37
C GLY A 15 7.84 -12.35 23.50
N ARG A 16 8.16 -12.82 22.28
CA ARG A 16 8.90 -12.01 21.31
C ARG A 16 8.14 -10.70 21.16
N ALA A 17 8.77 -9.58 21.51
CA ALA A 17 8.20 -8.27 21.25
C ALA A 17 7.91 -8.22 19.74
N ALA A 18 6.67 -7.84 19.36
CA ALA A 18 6.33 -7.70 17.96
C ALA A 18 7.32 -6.71 17.33
N GLU A 19 8.01 -7.13 16.26
CA GLU A 19 8.91 -6.25 15.55
C GLU A 19 8.11 -5.08 14.95
N SER A 20 8.72 -3.89 14.90
CA SER A 20 8.09 -2.73 14.29
C SER A 20 7.87 -2.98 12.79
N LEU A 21 6.81 -2.36 12.24
CA LEU A 21 6.55 -2.40 10.80
C LEU A 21 7.78 -1.86 10.03
N ARG A 22 8.27 -2.65 9.09
CA ARG A 22 9.41 -2.29 8.24
C ARG A 22 9.14 -1.00 7.48
N VAL A 23 10.20 -0.20 7.30
CA VAL A 23 10.15 1.06 6.53
C VAL A 23 11.15 1.04 5.39
N ARG A 24 10.87 1.80 4.33
CA ARG A 24 11.76 2.03 3.19
C ARG A 24 11.80 3.51 2.82
N PRO A 25 12.94 4.02 2.38
CA PRO A 25 13.04 5.43 2.01
C PRO A 25 12.29 5.74 0.71
N ILE A 26 11.71 6.93 0.64
CA ILE A 26 11.38 7.59 -0.62
C ILE A 26 12.72 8.10 -1.18
N PRO A 27 13.21 7.61 -2.34
CA PRO A 27 14.55 7.97 -2.80
C PRO A 27 14.74 9.48 -2.99
N ALA A 28 13.69 10.18 -3.44
CA ALA A 28 13.74 11.63 -3.71
C ALA A 28 13.97 12.49 -2.45
N SER A 29 13.64 12.00 -1.24
CA SER A 29 13.70 12.81 -0.01
C SER A 29 14.41 12.13 1.16
N GLY A 30 14.56 10.81 1.12
CA GLY A 30 15.01 10.01 2.26
C GLY A 30 13.94 9.78 3.34
N GLU A 31 12.74 10.33 3.19
CA GLU A 31 11.64 10.08 4.13
C GLU A 31 11.27 8.60 4.17
N LEU A 32 11.11 8.07 5.38
CA LEU A 32 10.81 6.65 5.57
C LEU A 32 9.31 6.38 5.52
N LEU A 33 8.88 5.53 4.60
CA LEU A 33 7.52 5.04 4.51
C LEU A 33 7.42 3.59 4.99
N PRO A 34 6.37 3.26 5.78
CA PRO A 34 6.03 1.87 6.09
C PRO A 34 5.72 1.07 4.82
N VAL A 35 6.19 -0.17 4.78
CA VAL A 35 6.03 -1.04 3.61
C VAL A 35 4.59 -1.53 3.36
N ILE A 36 3.70 -1.39 4.35
CA ILE A 36 2.26 -1.68 4.23
C ILE A 36 1.48 -0.36 4.29
N GLY A 37 0.63 -0.15 3.31
CA GLY A 37 -0.34 0.93 3.23
C GLY A 37 -1.78 0.41 3.15
N LEU A 38 -2.72 1.29 2.86
CA LEU A 38 -4.14 1.01 2.69
C LEU A 38 -4.64 1.56 1.35
N GLY A 39 -5.07 0.67 0.45
CA GLY A 39 -5.84 1.02 -0.73
C GLY A 39 -7.33 1.14 -0.39
N THR A 40 -8.05 2.02 -1.08
CA THR A 40 -9.46 2.33 -0.78
C THR A 40 -10.45 1.91 -1.87
N SER A 41 -9.96 1.57 -3.06
CA SER A 41 -10.81 1.17 -4.18
C SER A 41 -11.75 0.04 -3.80
N ARG A 42 -13.07 0.22 -4.00
CA ARG A 42 -14.17 -0.73 -3.73
C ARG A 42 -14.46 -1.00 -2.25
N THR A 43 -13.54 -0.72 -1.33
CA THR A 43 -13.73 -1.01 0.10
C THR A 43 -14.22 0.19 0.89
N HIS A 44 -14.00 1.39 0.37
CA HIS A 44 -14.38 2.66 1.00
C HIS A 44 -15.48 3.42 0.24
N ASP A 45 -16.05 2.85 -0.82
CA ASP A 45 -17.20 3.43 -1.52
C ASP A 45 -18.50 3.10 -0.76
N ILE A 46 -18.67 3.78 0.38
CA ILE A 46 -19.82 3.63 1.28
C ILE A 46 -20.45 5.00 1.55
N ARG A 47 -21.57 5.02 2.26
CA ARG A 47 -22.16 6.25 2.78
C ARG A 47 -21.45 6.66 4.08
N VAL A 48 -21.09 7.94 4.19
CA VAL A 48 -20.41 8.51 5.38
C VAL A 48 -21.25 8.37 6.65
N ASP A 49 -22.57 8.43 6.54
CA ASP A 49 -23.55 8.26 7.61
C ASP A 49 -24.10 6.82 7.69
N GLY A 50 -23.49 5.89 6.94
CA GLY A 50 -23.93 4.49 6.88
C GLY A 50 -23.34 3.62 8.01
N PRO A 51 -23.95 2.43 8.21
CA PRO A 51 -23.54 1.50 9.28
C PRO A 51 -22.11 0.97 9.11
N ASP A 52 -21.59 0.93 7.88
CA ASP A 52 -20.27 0.40 7.58
C ASP A 52 -19.12 1.35 8.00
N MET A 53 -19.44 2.61 8.31
CA MET A 53 -18.42 3.62 8.69
C MET A 53 -17.66 3.24 9.94
N GLN A 54 -18.30 2.59 10.93
CA GLN A 54 -17.63 2.15 12.15
C GLN A 54 -16.55 1.11 11.86
N ALA A 55 -16.79 0.18 10.95
CA ALA A 55 -15.79 -0.82 10.56
C ALA A 55 -14.56 -0.16 9.93
N LEU A 56 -14.74 0.89 9.12
CA LEU A 56 -13.63 1.64 8.52
C LEU A 56 -12.89 2.50 9.55
N LEU A 57 -13.57 3.06 10.55
CA LEU A 57 -12.92 3.71 11.70
C LEU A 57 -12.03 2.74 12.48
N ASP A 58 -12.47 1.49 12.63
CA ASP A 58 -11.66 0.44 13.27
C ASP A 58 -10.50 -0.01 12.39
N VAL A 59 -10.67 -0.08 11.05
CA VAL A 59 -9.58 -0.29 10.11
C VAL A 59 -8.52 0.80 10.25
N LEU A 60 -8.92 2.09 10.25
CA LEU A 60 -7.99 3.21 10.37
C LEU A 60 -7.26 3.19 11.73
N ARG A 61 -7.97 2.86 12.82
CA ARG A 61 -7.33 2.70 14.13
C ARG A 61 -6.24 1.63 14.11
N VAL A 62 -6.55 0.42 13.64
CA VAL A 62 -5.58 -0.68 13.54
C VAL A 62 -4.41 -0.31 12.62
N PHE A 63 -4.69 0.39 11.52
CA PHE A 63 -3.70 0.88 10.55
C PHE A 63 -2.68 1.82 11.21
N VAL A 64 -3.14 2.84 11.94
CA VAL A 64 -2.27 3.82 12.60
C VAL A 64 -1.53 3.20 13.79
N GLU A 65 -2.23 2.45 14.66
CA GLU A 65 -1.63 1.74 15.80
C GLU A 65 -0.56 0.73 15.36
N GLY A 66 -0.74 0.11 14.18
CA GLY A 66 0.22 -0.80 13.57
C GLY A 66 1.42 -0.11 12.89
N GLY A 67 1.50 1.22 12.92
CA GLY A 67 2.59 2.00 12.36
C GLY A 67 2.52 2.22 10.84
N ALA A 68 1.43 1.84 10.18
CA ALA A 68 1.21 2.12 8.75
C ALA A 68 0.84 3.61 8.54
N LYS A 69 1.16 4.15 7.34
CA LYS A 69 0.93 5.58 7.06
C LYS A 69 0.26 5.86 5.71
N VAL A 70 0.58 5.11 4.66
CA VAL A 70 0.14 5.42 3.29
C VAL A 70 -1.32 5.04 3.10
N ILE A 71 -2.20 6.01 2.83
CA ILE A 71 -3.59 5.81 2.40
C ILE A 71 -3.70 6.27 0.95
N ASP A 72 -4.05 5.33 0.04
CA ASP A 72 -4.19 5.61 -1.39
C ASP A 72 -5.66 5.60 -1.80
N THR A 73 -6.13 6.71 -2.34
CA THR A 73 -7.50 6.89 -2.83
C THR A 73 -7.52 7.51 -4.24
N ALA A 74 -8.70 7.80 -4.78
CA ALA A 74 -8.87 8.52 -6.05
C ALA A 74 -10.29 9.09 -6.20
N PRO A 75 -10.46 10.23 -6.90
CA PRO A 75 -11.78 10.79 -7.21
C PRO A 75 -12.71 9.82 -7.97
N SER A 76 -12.14 8.86 -8.70
CA SER A 76 -12.89 7.85 -9.45
C SER A 76 -13.36 6.65 -8.64
N TYR A 77 -13.11 6.61 -7.31
CA TYR A 77 -13.47 5.50 -6.44
C TYR A 77 -14.81 5.69 -5.71
N GLY A 78 -15.77 6.34 -6.36
CA GLY A 78 -17.07 6.65 -5.78
C GLY A 78 -16.95 7.62 -4.60
N ASN A 79 -17.46 7.24 -3.44
CA ASN A 79 -17.38 8.05 -2.21
C ASN A 79 -16.06 7.92 -1.44
N ALA A 80 -15.10 7.11 -1.91
CA ALA A 80 -13.92 6.76 -1.14
C ALA A 80 -13.11 7.98 -0.65
N ASP A 81 -12.91 9.01 -1.49
CA ASP A 81 -12.20 10.24 -1.07
C ASP A 81 -12.89 10.92 0.10
N ARG A 82 -14.23 11.06 0.02
CA ARG A 82 -15.03 11.66 1.09
C ARG A 82 -14.99 10.84 2.36
N VAL A 83 -15.08 9.51 2.23
CA VAL A 83 -14.98 8.60 3.37
C VAL A 83 -13.61 8.71 4.03
N VAL A 84 -12.52 8.75 3.24
CA VAL A 84 -11.14 8.93 3.77
C VAL A 84 -11.00 10.26 4.51
N GLY A 85 -11.50 11.36 3.95
CA GLY A 85 -11.51 12.66 4.63
C GLY A 85 -12.21 12.59 6.00
N GLU A 86 -13.42 12.04 6.04
CA GLU A 86 -14.19 11.86 7.28
C GLU A 86 -13.49 10.94 8.30
N LEU A 87 -12.88 9.85 7.85
CA LEU A 87 -12.15 8.93 8.72
C LEU A 87 -10.97 9.63 9.41
N ILE A 88 -10.17 10.38 8.63
CA ILE A 88 -9.01 11.13 9.10
C ILE A 88 -9.44 12.20 10.10
N GLN A 89 -10.51 12.95 9.82
CA GLN A 89 -11.03 14.00 10.71
C GLN A 89 -11.59 13.40 12.01
N ARG A 90 -12.44 12.38 11.93
CA ARG A 90 -13.04 11.76 13.11
C ARG A 90 -12.02 11.13 14.06
N ARG A 91 -10.86 10.73 13.55
CA ARG A 91 -9.76 10.15 14.35
C ARG A 91 -8.66 11.15 14.68
N ASP A 92 -8.69 12.34 14.10
CA ASP A 92 -7.65 13.38 14.24
C ASP A 92 -6.23 12.84 13.96
N VAL A 93 -6.09 12.16 12.81
CA VAL A 93 -4.83 11.47 12.45
C VAL A 93 -4.15 12.04 11.21
N ARG A 94 -4.54 13.25 10.71
CA ARG A 94 -3.95 13.81 9.50
C ARG A 94 -2.41 13.87 9.57
N GLY A 95 -1.86 14.25 10.69
CA GLY A 95 -0.41 14.30 10.90
C GLY A 95 0.29 12.93 11.00
N GLN A 96 -0.47 11.84 11.07
CA GLN A 96 0.06 10.48 11.19
C GLN A 96 -0.03 9.69 9.90
N VAL A 97 -0.69 10.22 8.86
CA VAL A 97 -0.91 9.55 7.58
C VAL A 97 -0.19 10.25 6.44
N PHE A 98 0.26 9.47 5.48
CA PHE A 98 0.74 9.90 4.17
C PHE A 98 -0.42 9.71 3.18
N LEU A 99 -1.03 10.81 2.74
CA LEU A 99 -2.25 10.82 1.95
C LEU A 99 -1.93 10.90 0.46
N ALA A 100 -2.32 9.88 -0.29
CA ALA A 100 -2.14 9.79 -1.73
C ALA A 100 -3.48 9.78 -2.45
N THR A 101 -3.62 10.61 -3.50
CA THR A 101 -4.77 10.60 -4.40
C THR A 101 -4.34 10.72 -5.86
N LYS A 102 -5.28 10.95 -6.78
CA LYS A 102 -5.03 10.91 -8.21
C LYS A 102 -5.77 12.03 -8.95
N VAL A 103 -5.27 12.35 -10.17
CA VAL A 103 -5.96 13.20 -11.14
C VAL A 103 -6.21 12.41 -12.42
N SER A 104 -7.44 12.44 -12.94
CA SER A 104 -7.87 11.71 -14.14
C SER A 104 -8.62 12.59 -15.14
N ALA A 105 -8.41 13.91 -15.08
CA ALA A 105 -8.99 14.85 -15.99
C ALA A 105 -8.16 14.99 -17.29
N THR A 106 -8.79 15.48 -18.36
CA THR A 106 -8.13 15.93 -19.59
C THR A 106 -8.21 17.44 -19.67
N GLY A 107 -7.09 18.10 -19.93
CA GLY A 107 -6.94 19.56 -19.94
C GLY A 107 -6.67 20.15 -18.58
N ARG A 108 -5.96 21.28 -18.58
CA ARG A 108 -5.43 21.94 -17.37
C ARG A 108 -6.54 22.39 -16.41
N GLU A 109 -7.55 23.10 -16.93
CA GLU A 109 -8.61 23.65 -16.09
C GLU A 109 -9.40 22.57 -15.35
N ARG A 110 -9.78 21.51 -16.07
CA ARG A 110 -10.47 20.35 -15.45
C ARG A 110 -9.58 19.61 -14.48
N GLY A 111 -8.27 19.49 -14.76
CA GLY A 111 -7.30 18.91 -13.85
C GLY A 111 -7.23 19.70 -12.54
N LEU A 112 -7.07 21.02 -12.62
CA LEU A 112 -7.04 21.89 -11.45
C LEU A 112 -8.35 21.80 -10.66
N ALA A 113 -9.50 21.90 -11.32
CA ALA A 113 -10.79 21.80 -10.64
C ALA A 113 -10.98 20.43 -9.92
N GLN A 114 -10.52 19.33 -10.51
CA GLN A 114 -10.56 18.02 -9.88
C GLN A 114 -9.65 17.95 -8.66
N ILE A 115 -8.45 18.52 -8.73
CA ILE A 115 -7.49 18.54 -7.61
C ILE A 115 -8.03 19.42 -6.47
N GLU A 116 -8.54 20.61 -6.76
CA GLU A 116 -9.19 21.47 -5.75
C GLU A 116 -10.34 20.72 -5.07
N LYS A 117 -11.14 20.01 -5.84
CA LYS A 117 -12.21 19.17 -5.27
C LYS A 117 -11.68 18.06 -4.39
N SER A 118 -10.51 17.49 -4.69
CA SER A 118 -9.88 16.49 -3.82
C SER A 118 -9.44 17.10 -2.48
N PHE A 119 -8.88 18.32 -2.46
CA PHE A 119 -8.56 19.03 -1.21
C PHE A 119 -9.79 19.24 -0.34
N GLU A 120 -10.89 19.72 -0.91
CA GLU A 120 -12.16 19.89 -0.21
C GLU A 120 -12.70 18.56 0.33
N THR A 121 -12.73 17.53 -0.52
CA THR A 121 -13.33 16.23 -0.20
C THR A 121 -12.52 15.49 0.86
N LEU A 122 -11.19 15.54 0.79
CA LEU A 122 -10.28 14.97 1.76
C LEU A 122 -10.10 15.83 3.01
N GLN A 123 -10.70 17.05 3.04
CA GLN A 123 -10.70 17.97 4.16
C GLN A 123 -9.27 18.30 4.64
N THR A 124 -8.38 18.65 3.74
CA THR A 124 -6.96 18.90 4.04
C THR A 124 -6.39 20.03 3.17
N ASP A 125 -5.46 20.79 3.71
CA ASP A 125 -4.70 21.82 2.99
C ASP A 125 -3.42 21.27 2.34
N MET A 126 -3.04 20.03 2.66
CA MET A 126 -1.86 19.36 2.15
C MET A 126 -2.18 17.93 1.73
N ILE A 127 -1.84 17.57 0.49
CA ILE A 127 -1.85 16.18 0.02
C ILE A 127 -0.40 15.73 -0.19
N ASP A 128 -0.03 14.55 0.33
CA ASP A 128 1.36 14.12 0.26
C ASP A 128 1.75 13.69 -1.16
N LEU A 129 0.89 12.97 -1.88
CA LEU A 129 1.15 12.50 -3.23
C LEU A 129 -0.08 12.65 -4.13
N ILE A 130 0.08 13.28 -5.29
CA ILE A 130 -0.93 13.22 -6.36
C ILE A 130 -0.33 12.53 -7.58
N GLN A 131 -1.07 11.56 -8.13
CA GLN A 131 -0.63 10.73 -9.26
C GLN A 131 -1.52 10.93 -10.47
N VAL A 132 -0.95 11.00 -11.68
CA VAL A 132 -1.72 10.96 -12.92
C VAL A 132 -2.32 9.58 -13.11
N HIS A 133 -3.66 9.49 -13.07
CA HIS A 133 -4.41 8.25 -13.08
C HIS A 133 -4.45 7.62 -14.48
N ASN A 134 -3.98 6.37 -14.60
CA ASN A 134 -4.01 5.58 -15.83
C ASN A 134 -3.34 6.29 -17.03
N LEU A 135 -2.35 7.14 -16.75
CA LEU A 135 -1.62 7.92 -17.75
C LEU A 135 -2.53 8.83 -18.62
N GLN A 136 -3.65 9.29 -18.05
CA GLN A 136 -4.58 10.17 -18.76
C GLN A 136 -4.02 11.58 -18.83
N ASP A 137 -3.81 12.07 -20.07
CA ASP A 137 -3.28 13.43 -20.33
C ASP A 137 -2.01 13.75 -19.51
N THR A 138 -1.08 12.78 -19.48
CA THR A 138 0.07 12.71 -18.57
C THR A 138 0.88 14.01 -18.54
N ARG A 139 1.22 14.55 -19.72
CA ARG A 139 2.08 15.72 -19.82
C ARG A 139 1.43 16.98 -19.22
N THR A 140 0.15 17.22 -19.55
CA THR A 140 -0.60 18.37 -19.01
C THR A 140 -0.74 18.24 -17.49
N GLN A 141 -1.13 17.06 -17.02
CA GLN A 141 -1.37 16.84 -15.59
C GLN A 141 -0.08 16.88 -14.78
N LEU A 142 1.01 16.27 -15.24
CA LEU A 142 2.32 16.38 -14.54
C LEU A 142 2.83 17.82 -14.50
N GLY A 143 2.61 18.63 -15.57
CA GLY A 143 2.91 20.05 -15.54
C GLY A 143 2.19 20.78 -14.42
N LEU A 144 0.88 20.55 -14.29
CA LEU A 144 0.05 21.09 -13.21
C LEU A 144 0.52 20.62 -11.82
N LEU A 145 0.84 19.34 -11.67
CA LEU A 145 1.30 18.80 -10.38
C LEU A 145 2.66 19.38 -9.97
N ARG A 146 3.58 19.66 -10.90
CA ARG A 146 4.85 20.33 -10.61
C ARG A 146 4.63 21.74 -10.04
N GLU A 147 3.73 22.51 -10.63
CA GLU A 147 3.38 23.85 -10.13
C GLU A 147 2.80 23.78 -8.70
N LEU A 148 1.90 22.82 -8.41
CA LEU A 148 1.34 22.64 -7.08
C LEU A 148 2.41 22.18 -6.06
N LYS A 149 3.38 21.39 -6.50
CA LYS A 149 4.54 21.00 -5.68
C LYS A 149 5.44 22.19 -5.37
N GLU A 150 5.73 23.04 -6.37
CA GLU A 150 6.49 24.29 -6.18
C GLU A 150 5.80 25.27 -5.23
N GLN A 151 4.46 25.32 -5.27
CA GLN A 151 3.64 26.10 -4.34
C GLN A 151 3.56 25.49 -2.92
N GLY A 152 4.11 24.31 -2.71
CA GLY A 152 4.06 23.61 -1.42
C GLY A 152 2.69 23.03 -1.07
N ARG A 153 1.76 22.94 -2.01
CA ARG A 153 0.41 22.38 -1.80
C ARG A 153 0.40 20.86 -1.82
N ILE A 154 1.34 20.26 -2.55
CA ILE A 154 1.59 18.81 -2.56
C ILE A 154 3.07 18.54 -2.35
N ARG A 155 3.42 17.37 -1.85
CA ARG A 155 4.81 17.03 -1.53
C ARG A 155 5.49 16.23 -2.63
N TYR A 156 4.76 15.29 -3.21
CA TYR A 156 5.25 14.36 -4.22
C TYR A 156 4.30 14.26 -5.41
N ILE A 157 4.86 13.92 -6.57
CA ILE A 157 4.12 13.69 -7.80
C ILE A 157 4.40 12.30 -8.33
N GLY A 158 3.43 11.72 -9.06
CA GLY A 158 3.59 10.38 -9.62
C GLY A 158 2.68 10.08 -10.80
N VAL A 159 2.84 8.89 -11.31
CA VAL A 159 1.97 8.30 -12.35
C VAL A 159 1.51 6.92 -11.93
N THR A 160 0.35 6.48 -12.43
CA THR A 160 -0.17 5.17 -12.07
C THR A 160 -0.86 4.45 -13.22
N HIS A 161 -0.79 3.14 -13.17
CA HIS A 161 -1.66 2.23 -13.92
C HIS A 161 -1.90 0.94 -13.11
N TYR A 162 -2.87 0.10 -13.53
CA TYR A 162 -3.27 -1.07 -12.74
C TYR A 162 -3.30 -2.39 -13.53
N VAL A 163 -2.73 -2.43 -14.73
CA VAL A 163 -2.66 -3.65 -15.56
C VAL A 163 -1.25 -3.84 -16.15
N GLU A 164 -0.82 -5.09 -16.26
CA GLU A 164 0.52 -5.44 -16.78
C GLU A 164 0.77 -4.96 -18.20
N SER A 165 -0.26 -4.92 -19.04
CA SER A 165 -0.15 -4.44 -20.44
C SER A 165 0.22 -2.96 -20.53
N ALA A 166 0.12 -2.20 -19.46
CA ALA A 166 0.52 -0.80 -19.41
C ALA A 166 1.95 -0.59 -18.89
N HIS A 167 2.65 -1.62 -18.43
CA HIS A 167 3.99 -1.48 -17.84
C HIS A 167 5.00 -0.87 -18.80
N ASP A 168 4.97 -1.23 -20.08
CA ASP A 168 5.87 -0.67 -21.10
C ASP A 168 5.60 0.83 -21.29
N ARG A 169 4.32 1.23 -21.33
CA ARG A 169 3.94 2.63 -21.44
C ARG A 169 4.29 3.42 -20.17
N LEU A 170 4.13 2.83 -18.98
CA LEU A 170 4.64 3.44 -17.74
C LEU A 170 6.14 3.69 -17.83
N LEU A 171 6.91 2.69 -18.27
CA LEU A 171 8.36 2.81 -18.42
C LEU A 171 8.76 3.91 -19.41
N GLU A 172 8.06 4.06 -20.54
CA GLU A 172 8.26 5.16 -21.48
C GLU A 172 8.01 6.52 -20.85
N VAL A 173 6.94 6.66 -20.07
CA VAL A 173 6.64 7.90 -19.34
C VAL A 173 7.74 8.21 -18.33
N LEU A 174 8.16 7.22 -17.52
CA LEU A 174 9.20 7.42 -16.51
C LEU A 174 10.54 7.85 -17.11
N LYS A 175 10.85 7.45 -18.34
CA LYS A 175 12.06 7.87 -19.07
C LYS A 175 12.00 9.33 -19.55
N GLN A 176 10.81 9.87 -19.75
CA GLN A 176 10.59 11.20 -20.33
C GLN A 176 10.21 12.24 -19.28
N GLU A 177 9.59 11.84 -18.20
CA GLU A 177 8.97 12.71 -17.21
C GLU A 177 9.50 12.38 -15.81
N PRO A 178 10.30 13.26 -15.18
CA PRO A 178 10.74 13.03 -13.80
C PRO A 178 9.54 13.04 -12.85
N VAL A 179 9.44 11.99 -12.03
CA VAL A 179 8.42 11.81 -11.00
C VAL A 179 9.04 11.22 -9.74
N ASP A 180 8.42 11.43 -8.59
CA ASP A 180 8.87 10.88 -7.32
C ASP A 180 8.35 9.44 -7.11
N PHE A 181 7.14 9.14 -7.64
CA PHE A 181 6.45 7.86 -7.43
C PHE A 181 5.91 7.28 -8.72
N VAL A 182 5.87 5.96 -8.77
CA VAL A 182 5.06 5.21 -9.73
C VAL A 182 4.22 4.15 -9.01
N GLN A 183 2.95 4.02 -9.41
CA GLN A 183 2.06 2.99 -8.87
C GLN A 183 1.65 2.03 -9.97
N PHE A 184 1.79 0.72 -9.73
CA PHE A 184 1.42 -0.34 -10.68
C PHE A 184 1.05 -1.65 -9.97
N ASN A 185 0.42 -2.57 -10.71
CA ASN A 185 0.10 -3.89 -10.23
C ASN A 185 1.33 -4.81 -10.23
N TYR A 186 1.48 -5.52 -9.13
CA TYR A 186 2.48 -6.56 -8.97
C TYR A 186 2.01 -7.58 -7.93
N SER A 187 2.10 -8.86 -8.26
CA SER A 187 1.66 -9.96 -7.40
C SER A 187 2.34 -11.27 -7.81
N VAL A 188 2.13 -12.33 -7.06
CA VAL A 188 2.63 -13.67 -7.40
C VAL A 188 2.21 -14.17 -8.78
N SER A 189 1.06 -13.71 -9.30
CA SER A 189 0.53 -14.08 -10.62
C SER A 189 0.71 -13.02 -11.72
N GLU A 190 1.07 -11.79 -11.34
CA GLU A 190 1.28 -10.65 -12.24
C GLU A 190 2.72 -10.14 -12.04
N ARG A 191 3.70 -10.81 -12.65
CA ARG A 191 5.14 -10.60 -12.41
C ARG A 191 5.89 -9.82 -13.50
N ASN A 192 5.19 -9.28 -14.49
CA ASN A 192 5.83 -8.58 -15.62
C ASN A 192 6.71 -7.40 -15.17
N ALA A 193 6.39 -6.75 -14.04
CA ALA A 193 7.16 -5.64 -13.50
C ALA A 193 8.62 -6.01 -13.14
N GLU A 194 8.88 -7.27 -12.77
CA GLU A 194 10.23 -7.77 -12.43
C GLU A 194 11.23 -7.65 -13.59
N LYS A 195 10.73 -7.70 -14.84
CA LYS A 195 11.60 -7.72 -16.04
C LYS A 195 12.30 -6.39 -16.29
N ARG A 196 11.58 -5.26 -16.14
CA ARG A 196 12.09 -3.94 -16.51
C ARG A 196 11.65 -2.81 -15.60
N LEU A 197 10.39 -2.79 -15.15
CA LEU A 197 9.81 -1.64 -14.46
C LEU A 197 10.39 -1.48 -13.06
N LEU A 198 10.43 -2.54 -12.26
CA LEU A 198 11.03 -2.54 -10.92
C LEU A 198 12.54 -2.23 -10.96
N PRO A 199 13.37 -2.90 -11.81
CA PRO A 199 14.77 -2.53 -11.97
C PRO A 199 14.97 -1.07 -12.35
N TYR A 200 14.19 -0.57 -13.32
CA TYR A 200 14.28 0.83 -13.72
C TYR A 200 13.97 1.80 -12.57
N CYS A 201 12.95 1.52 -11.77
CA CYS A 201 12.62 2.36 -10.60
C CYS A 201 13.76 2.36 -9.57
N ALA A 202 14.36 1.21 -9.29
CA ALA A 202 15.50 1.10 -8.38
C ALA A 202 16.70 1.92 -8.87
N ASP A 203 17.08 1.77 -10.16
CA ASP A 203 18.23 2.43 -10.77
C ASP A 203 18.05 3.95 -10.87
N ASN A 204 16.81 4.44 -10.96
CA ASN A 204 16.49 5.86 -11.15
C ASN A 204 15.91 6.55 -9.90
N GLY A 205 15.92 5.88 -8.75
CA GLY A 205 15.48 6.49 -7.51
C GLY A 205 14.00 6.88 -7.48
N ILE A 206 13.12 6.06 -8.07
CA ILE A 206 11.66 6.27 -8.11
C ILE A 206 11.01 5.36 -7.08
N ALA A 207 10.26 5.94 -6.14
CA ALA A 207 9.48 5.17 -5.17
C ALA A 207 8.32 4.42 -5.83
N THR A 208 8.04 3.20 -5.36
CA THR A 208 6.99 2.36 -5.95
C THR A 208 5.83 2.12 -4.97
N LEU A 209 4.60 2.28 -5.43
CA LEU A 209 3.38 1.83 -4.75
C LEU A 209 2.80 0.63 -5.50
N ILE A 210 2.65 -0.49 -4.81
CA ILE A 210 2.14 -1.70 -5.43
C ILE A 210 0.64 -1.83 -5.16
N ASN A 211 -0.16 -1.69 -6.21
CA ASN A 211 -1.60 -1.93 -6.15
C ASN A 211 -1.96 -3.39 -6.54
N ARG A 212 -3.20 -3.79 -6.24
CA ARG A 212 -3.77 -5.10 -6.59
C ARG A 212 -2.94 -6.32 -6.14
N PRO A 213 -2.34 -6.33 -4.93
CA PRO A 213 -1.46 -7.42 -4.48
C PRO A 213 -2.16 -8.79 -4.45
N PHE A 214 -3.49 -8.80 -4.33
CA PHE A 214 -4.32 -10.00 -4.33
C PHE A 214 -5.14 -10.19 -5.61
N THR A 215 -4.81 -9.49 -6.70
CA THR A 215 -5.53 -9.56 -7.99
C THR A 215 -7.04 -9.41 -7.79
N ARG A 216 -7.47 -8.34 -7.09
CA ARG A 216 -8.87 -8.08 -6.67
C ARG A 216 -9.49 -9.19 -5.82
N GLY A 217 -8.71 -9.91 -5.03
CA GLY A 217 -9.15 -11.00 -4.17
C GLY A 217 -9.11 -12.38 -4.83
N ASN A 218 -8.85 -12.49 -6.13
CA ASN A 218 -8.81 -13.76 -6.84
C ASN A 218 -7.76 -14.72 -6.26
N LEU A 219 -6.58 -14.21 -5.89
CA LEU A 219 -5.54 -15.05 -5.29
C LEU A 219 -5.97 -15.64 -3.94
N LEU A 220 -6.64 -14.85 -3.11
CA LEU A 220 -7.16 -15.32 -1.82
C LEU A 220 -8.29 -16.34 -2.01
N SER A 221 -9.13 -16.17 -3.02
CA SER A 221 -10.19 -17.12 -3.35
C SER A 221 -9.64 -18.48 -3.77
N ARG A 222 -8.50 -18.52 -4.49
CA ARG A 222 -7.85 -19.78 -4.93
C ARG A 222 -7.29 -20.62 -3.77
N VAL A 223 -6.95 -19.98 -2.65
CA VAL A 223 -6.37 -20.64 -1.47
C VAL A 223 -7.36 -20.78 -0.31
N LYS A 224 -8.61 -20.39 -0.52
CA LYS A 224 -9.65 -20.50 0.51
C LYS A 224 -9.81 -21.96 0.95
N GLY A 225 -9.68 -22.18 2.27
CA GLY A 225 -9.74 -23.53 2.86
C GLY A 225 -8.51 -24.41 2.68
N LYS A 226 -7.48 -23.94 1.95
CA LYS A 226 -6.20 -24.67 1.86
C LYS A 226 -5.32 -24.37 3.09
N PRO A 227 -4.68 -25.39 3.69
CA PRO A 227 -3.71 -25.16 4.74
C PRO A 227 -2.52 -24.38 4.20
N LEU A 228 -1.87 -23.61 5.06
CA LEU A 228 -0.58 -23.01 4.73
C LEU A 228 0.47 -24.12 4.52
N PRO A 229 1.43 -23.91 3.60
CA PRO A 229 2.60 -24.78 3.51
C PRO A 229 3.36 -24.82 4.85
N ILE A 230 3.93 -25.96 5.21
CA ILE A 230 4.68 -26.12 6.47
C ILE A 230 5.82 -25.10 6.58
N TRP A 231 6.49 -24.81 5.48
CA TRP A 231 7.59 -23.84 5.41
C TRP A 231 7.16 -22.35 5.54
N ALA A 232 5.87 -22.06 5.58
CA ALA A 232 5.38 -20.68 5.78
C ALA A 232 5.88 -20.08 7.11
N SER A 233 6.12 -20.92 8.12
CA SER A 233 6.74 -20.53 9.39
C SER A 233 8.19 -20.04 9.24
N ASP A 234 8.92 -20.46 8.20
CA ASP A 234 10.30 -20.04 7.97
C ASP A 234 10.41 -18.56 7.61
N VAL A 235 9.31 -17.98 7.13
CA VAL A 235 9.15 -16.56 6.84
C VAL A 235 8.14 -15.87 7.78
N ASP A 236 7.88 -16.44 8.94
CA ASP A 236 6.94 -15.93 9.96
C ASP A 236 5.54 -15.59 9.39
N ALA A 237 5.06 -16.37 8.42
CA ALA A 237 3.74 -16.17 7.83
C ALA A 237 2.71 -17.10 8.48
N THR A 238 1.61 -16.52 8.96
CA THR A 238 0.50 -17.23 9.61
C THR A 238 -0.79 -17.23 8.78
N SER A 239 -0.78 -16.54 7.62
CA SER A 239 -1.89 -16.51 6.66
C SER A 239 -1.38 -16.50 5.22
N TRP A 240 -2.26 -16.91 4.29
CA TRP A 240 -2.00 -16.80 2.86
C TRP A 240 -1.85 -15.33 2.41
N ALA A 241 -2.58 -14.41 3.03
CA ALA A 241 -2.43 -12.99 2.74
C ALA A 241 -1.02 -12.48 3.09
N GLN A 242 -0.49 -12.91 4.25
CA GLN A 242 0.88 -12.59 4.62
C GLN A 242 1.91 -13.15 3.64
N LEU A 243 1.78 -14.43 3.22
CA LEU A 243 2.69 -15.01 2.21
C LEU A 243 2.70 -14.22 0.91
N LEU A 244 1.52 -13.84 0.40
CA LEU A 244 1.38 -13.07 -0.83
C LEU A 244 1.99 -11.67 -0.71
N LEU A 245 1.80 -11.00 0.41
CA LEU A 245 2.39 -9.69 0.66
C LEU A 245 3.90 -9.78 0.87
N LYS A 246 4.38 -10.79 1.61
CA LYS A 246 5.82 -11.03 1.82
C LYS A 246 6.54 -11.34 0.50
N PHE A 247 5.91 -12.06 -0.45
CA PHE A 247 6.43 -12.24 -1.81
C PHE A 247 6.72 -10.90 -2.49
N ILE A 248 5.79 -9.95 -2.40
CA ILE A 248 5.93 -8.62 -2.98
C ILE A 248 7.01 -7.81 -2.24
N LEU A 249 6.97 -7.83 -0.91
CA LEU A 249 7.90 -7.08 -0.06
C LEU A 249 9.33 -7.60 -0.10
N ALA A 250 9.55 -8.86 -0.50
CA ALA A 250 10.88 -9.41 -0.71
C ALA A 250 11.60 -8.78 -1.91
N GLU A 251 10.87 -8.09 -2.80
CA GLU A 251 11.45 -7.30 -3.87
C GLU A 251 11.98 -5.96 -3.33
N PRO A 252 13.30 -5.70 -3.36
CA PRO A 252 13.89 -4.50 -2.77
C PRO A 252 13.40 -3.18 -3.40
N ALA A 253 13.04 -3.20 -4.69
CA ALA A 253 12.53 -2.05 -5.42
C ALA A 253 11.10 -1.64 -5.03
N VAL A 254 10.39 -2.44 -4.23
CA VAL A 254 9.05 -2.12 -3.73
C VAL A 254 9.17 -1.19 -2.52
N THR A 255 8.59 0.01 -2.58
CA THR A 255 8.55 0.93 -1.44
C THR A 255 7.40 0.58 -0.50
N THR A 256 6.17 0.55 -1.00
CA THR A 256 4.97 0.25 -0.19
C THR A 256 3.97 -0.57 -1.02
N VAL A 257 3.32 -1.55 -0.41
CA VAL A 257 2.18 -2.26 -0.98
C VAL A 257 0.88 -1.79 -0.32
N ILE A 258 -0.18 -1.60 -1.12
CA ILE A 258 -1.44 -0.99 -0.68
C ILE A 258 -2.64 -1.96 -0.82
N PRO A 259 -2.69 -3.05 -0.01
CA PRO A 259 -3.87 -3.90 0.05
C PRO A 259 -5.09 -3.12 0.52
N ALA A 260 -6.27 -3.38 -0.09
CA ALA A 260 -7.53 -2.75 0.28
C ALA A 260 -8.35 -3.68 1.18
N THR A 261 -8.90 -3.16 2.27
CA THR A 261 -9.80 -3.90 3.16
C THR A 261 -10.74 -2.98 3.92
N SER A 262 -11.95 -3.48 4.22
CA SER A 262 -12.91 -2.86 5.16
C SER A 262 -13.01 -3.65 6.48
N ASN A 263 -12.15 -4.64 6.70
CA ASN A 263 -12.15 -5.47 7.90
C ASN A 263 -10.90 -5.22 8.75
N PRO A 264 -11.03 -4.77 10.00
CA PRO A 264 -9.89 -4.47 10.87
C PRO A 264 -9.01 -5.69 11.17
N ARG A 265 -9.57 -6.92 11.17
CA ARG A 265 -8.76 -8.14 11.33
C ARG A 265 -7.84 -8.38 10.13
N TYR A 266 -8.34 -8.12 8.92
CA TYR A 266 -7.51 -8.23 7.72
C TYR A 266 -6.46 -7.11 7.64
N MET A 267 -6.75 -5.93 8.18
CA MET A 267 -5.74 -4.87 8.29
C MET A 267 -4.62 -5.27 9.23
N ALA A 268 -4.94 -5.81 10.40
CA ALA A 268 -3.95 -6.34 11.34
C ALA A 268 -3.10 -7.46 10.69
N ASP A 269 -3.74 -8.40 9.97
CA ASP A 269 -3.07 -9.48 9.27
C ASP A 269 -2.12 -8.98 8.17
N ASN A 270 -2.54 -7.96 7.40
CA ASN A 270 -1.69 -7.32 6.39
C ASN A 270 -0.47 -6.63 7.01
N ILE A 271 -0.61 -5.97 8.16
CA ILE A 271 0.50 -5.31 8.87
C ILE A 271 1.57 -6.33 9.28
N LEU A 272 1.18 -7.51 9.76
CA LEU A 272 2.11 -8.58 10.12
C LEU A 272 2.98 -9.04 8.95
N ALA A 273 2.49 -8.92 7.70
CA ALA A 273 3.31 -9.22 6.53
C ALA A 273 4.53 -8.30 6.36
N GLY A 274 4.45 -7.08 6.87
CA GLY A 274 5.56 -6.10 6.83
C GLY A 274 6.52 -6.20 8.02
N GLN A 275 6.28 -7.13 8.94
CA GLN A 275 7.13 -7.40 10.10
C GLN A 275 7.98 -8.65 9.86
N ASP A 276 8.94 -8.91 10.78
CA ASP A 276 9.73 -10.13 10.80
C ASP A 276 10.45 -10.47 9.48
N ARG A 277 10.68 -11.76 9.21
CA ARG A 277 11.47 -12.23 8.06
C ARG A 277 10.73 -12.08 6.74
N LEU A 278 11.46 -11.66 5.71
CA LEU A 278 11.00 -11.70 4.31
C LEU A 278 11.60 -12.95 3.62
N PRO A 279 10.90 -13.51 2.63
CA PRO A 279 11.42 -14.65 1.87
C PRO A 279 12.67 -14.27 1.07
N ASP A 280 13.62 -15.18 1.03
CA ASP A 280 14.75 -15.14 0.09
C ASP A 280 14.30 -15.53 -1.32
N ALA A 281 15.24 -15.54 -2.30
CA ALA A 281 14.94 -15.85 -3.70
C ALA A 281 14.33 -17.24 -3.86
N ARG A 282 14.85 -18.26 -3.13
CA ARG A 282 14.31 -19.61 -3.19
C ARG A 282 12.91 -19.70 -2.58
N GLN A 283 12.71 -19.08 -1.43
CA GLN A 283 11.40 -19.03 -0.77
C GLN A 283 10.36 -18.27 -1.59
N ARG A 284 10.77 -17.23 -2.33
CA ARG A 284 9.88 -16.55 -3.31
C ARG A 284 9.40 -17.51 -4.40
N GLU A 285 10.29 -18.33 -4.97
CA GLU A 285 9.89 -19.33 -5.99
C GLU A 285 8.98 -20.41 -5.36
N MET A 286 9.23 -20.85 -4.12
CA MET A 286 8.31 -21.77 -3.41
C MET A 286 6.90 -21.15 -3.24
N ILE A 287 6.80 -19.83 -3.00
CA ILE A 287 5.50 -19.15 -2.95
C ILE A 287 4.84 -19.18 -4.34
N VAL A 288 5.57 -18.93 -5.41
CA VAL A 288 5.05 -19.01 -6.79
C VAL A 288 4.52 -20.40 -7.10
N GLU A 289 5.29 -21.46 -6.81
CA GLU A 289 4.90 -22.85 -7.01
C GLU A 289 3.62 -23.22 -6.25
N ALA A 290 3.44 -22.72 -5.03
CA ALA A 290 2.24 -22.96 -4.24
C ALA A 290 0.96 -22.34 -4.84
N PHE A 291 1.10 -21.43 -5.83
CA PHE A 291 0.01 -20.76 -6.53
C PHE A 291 -0.21 -21.25 -7.97
N GLN A 292 0.63 -22.11 -8.51
CA GLN A 292 0.42 -22.77 -9.80
C GLN A 292 -0.57 -23.94 -9.65
#